data_f4e14bf6219e493bf492f936c70c7b39
#
_entry.id   f4e14bf6219e493bf492f936c70c7b39
#
_cell.length_a   1.000
_cell.length_b   1.000
_cell.length_c   1.000
_cell.angle_alpha   90.00
_cell.angle_beta   90.00
_cell.angle_gamma   90.00
#
_symmetry.space_group_name_H-M   'P 1'
#
loop_
_entity.id
_entity.type
_entity.pdbx_description
1 polymer ?
#
loop_
_entity_poly.entity_id
_entity_poly.type
_entity_poly.pdbx_seq_one_letter_code
_entity_poly.pdbx_strand_id
1 'polypeptide(L)'
;MQVLLKRTAVSMIALIMTMPLSAQAQTAKSVPQSQMQMQLSFAPLVKQTAGAVVNVYAERMVQRQSPFAGDPFFEQFFGQRMPNRTEKQSSLGSGVIVEANGTVITNNHVVDGADDIKIALSDGREFPCDVVLKDDRVDLAVLKIKSKNQNFPVLPIGNSDAVEVGDLVLAIGNPFGVGQTVTSGIVSALARNQVKNEVGFFIQTDASINPGNSGGALTNMTGELIGLNTAIFSQGGGSNGIGFAIPANLVKVFLAAADRGDKTFDRPYIGASFEPVTSDVAEALGLDKVRGALVTKVVDGGPAAKAGLKAGEVVTAINNIPVEHPDALGYRLTTAGLGATVALTVLDNGKEHQESMTLAAAPESTPRNEKLIQGNNPFSGATVANLSPRVADELHLPADTNGVVVENLKADSPAERLGFAPKDIVVSVNGVAITSTDVLQQAVTGSPSFWRVEIERDGQRIRQFFR
;
A
#
# COMPACT_ATOMS: atom_id res chain seq x y z
N MET A 1 91.42 4.37 26.61
CA MET A 1 90.61 3.73 27.64
C MET A 1 89.18 3.98 27.27
N GLN A 2 88.52 2.99 26.64
CA GLN A 2 87.23 3.04 25.95
C GLN A 2 86.07 2.99 26.96
N VAL A 3 85.09 3.85 26.81
CA VAL A 3 83.82 3.72 27.50
C VAL A 3 82.73 3.53 26.47
N LEU A 4 82.09 2.37 26.51
CA LEU A 4 81.03 1.87 25.64
C LEU A 4 79.72 2.51 26.06
N LEU A 5 79.05 3.27 25.13
CA LEU A 5 77.69 3.71 25.33
C LEU A 5 76.76 2.66 24.72
N LYS A 6 76.00 1.97 25.54
CA LYS A 6 74.86 1.13 25.10
C LYS A 6 73.62 2.01 24.86
N ARG A 7 73.11 2.08 23.62
CA ARG A 7 71.81 2.63 23.26
C ARG A 7 70.79 1.51 23.42
N THR A 8 69.88 1.64 24.34
CA THR A 8 68.67 0.84 24.48
C THR A 8 67.59 1.43 23.60
N ALA A 9 67.19 0.71 22.53
CA ALA A 9 66.01 1.02 21.71
C ALA A 9 64.76 0.43 22.42
N VAL A 10 63.83 1.28 22.83
CA VAL A 10 62.51 0.89 23.31
C VAL A 10 61.61 0.70 22.11
N SER A 11 61.29 -0.55 21.78
CA SER A 11 60.26 -0.89 20.78
C SER A 11 58.89 -0.80 21.42
N MET A 12 58.10 0.20 21.04
CA MET A 12 56.72 0.36 21.42
C MET A 12 55.86 -0.50 20.46
N ILE A 13 55.45 -1.70 20.90
CA ILE A 13 54.51 -2.56 20.19
C ILE A 13 53.11 -2.00 20.41
N ALA A 14 52.55 -1.36 19.37
CA ALA A 14 51.14 -0.98 19.34
C ALA A 14 50.29 -2.25 19.20
N LEU A 15 49.64 -2.69 20.26
CA LEU A 15 48.66 -3.79 20.24
C LEU A 15 47.35 -3.26 19.64
N ILE A 16 47.15 -3.48 18.35
CA ILE A 16 45.87 -3.21 17.68
C ILE A 16 44.91 -4.31 18.16
N MET A 17 44.00 -3.96 19.08
CA MET A 17 42.85 -4.78 19.42
C MET A 17 41.89 -4.79 18.23
N THR A 18 41.96 -5.81 17.38
CA THR A 18 40.92 -6.15 16.45
C THR A 18 39.74 -6.74 17.23
N MET A 19 38.72 -5.92 17.51
CA MET A 19 37.41 -6.47 17.91
C MET A 19 36.86 -7.31 16.79
N PRO A 20 36.49 -8.58 17.01
CA PRO A 20 35.78 -9.33 16.00
C PRO A 20 34.41 -8.66 15.84
N LEU A 21 34.10 -8.13 14.65
CA LEU A 21 32.72 -7.92 14.22
C LEU A 21 32.05 -9.29 14.34
N SER A 22 31.16 -9.43 15.31
CA SER A 22 30.24 -10.56 15.37
C SER A 22 29.30 -10.43 14.16
N ALA A 23 29.70 -10.98 13.03
CA ALA A 23 28.75 -11.30 11.97
C ALA A 23 27.75 -12.25 12.63
N GLN A 24 26.51 -11.79 12.82
CA GLN A 24 25.40 -12.67 13.17
C GLN A 24 25.28 -13.64 11.98
N ALA A 25 25.85 -14.84 12.16
CA ALA A 25 25.68 -15.91 11.22
C ALA A 25 24.15 -16.21 11.19
N GLN A 26 23.51 -15.90 10.08
CA GLN A 26 22.18 -16.45 9.80
C GLN A 26 22.31 -17.97 9.96
N THR A 27 21.57 -18.53 10.93
CA THR A 27 21.52 -19.98 11.11
C THR A 27 21.02 -20.58 9.80
N ALA A 28 21.85 -21.38 9.17
CA ALA A 28 21.49 -22.06 7.93
C ALA A 28 20.21 -22.85 8.16
N LYS A 29 19.18 -22.60 7.32
CA LYS A 29 17.92 -23.33 7.36
C LYS A 29 18.19 -24.80 7.09
N SER A 30 17.63 -25.70 7.90
CA SER A 30 17.82 -27.13 7.77
C SER A 30 16.48 -27.86 7.75
N VAL A 31 16.38 -28.91 6.93
CA VAL A 31 15.22 -29.79 6.93
C VAL A 31 15.21 -30.68 8.18
N PRO A 32 14.02 -31.05 8.74
CA PRO A 32 13.92 -31.98 9.87
C PRO A 32 14.61 -33.30 9.55
N GLN A 33 15.55 -33.72 10.40
CA GLN A 33 16.35 -34.94 10.21
C GLN A 33 15.81 -36.16 11.01
N SER A 34 14.78 -35.93 11.85
CA SER A 34 14.23 -36.98 12.69
C SER A 34 12.74 -36.76 12.96
N GLN A 35 12.03 -37.89 13.28
CA GLN A 35 10.64 -37.86 13.71
C GLN A 35 10.43 -36.99 14.98
N MET A 36 11.43 -36.93 15.86
CA MET A 36 11.40 -36.13 17.08
C MET A 36 11.39 -34.62 16.71
N GLN A 37 12.11 -34.17 15.68
CA GLN A 37 12.06 -32.79 15.21
C GLN A 37 10.72 -32.40 14.59
N MET A 38 10.01 -33.35 14.00
CA MET A 38 8.65 -33.15 13.46
C MET A 38 7.56 -33.17 14.54
N GLN A 39 7.85 -33.67 15.77
CA GLN A 39 6.93 -33.65 16.90
C GLN A 39 6.99 -32.37 17.76
N LEU A 40 7.78 -31.38 17.38
CA LEU A 40 7.87 -30.11 18.10
C LEU A 40 6.54 -29.35 18.01
N SER A 41 6.15 -28.75 19.12
CA SER A 41 4.92 -27.94 19.20
C SER A 41 5.21 -26.47 18.94
N PHE A 42 4.33 -25.79 18.21
CA PHE A 42 4.37 -24.33 18.06
C PHE A 42 3.85 -23.57 19.29
N ALA A 43 3.33 -24.25 20.31
CA ALA A 43 2.73 -23.62 21.48
C ALA A 43 3.64 -22.63 22.23
N PRO A 44 4.96 -22.82 22.37
CA PRO A 44 5.85 -21.83 22.97
C PRO A 44 5.88 -20.53 22.13
N LEU A 45 5.99 -20.66 20.82
CA LEU A 45 6.01 -19.52 19.89
C LEU A 45 4.68 -18.76 19.92
N VAL A 46 3.56 -19.46 19.91
CA VAL A 46 2.23 -18.86 20.02
C VAL A 46 2.09 -18.07 21.34
N LYS A 47 2.54 -18.62 22.46
CA LYS A 47 2.52 -17.91 23.76
C LYS A 47 3.32 -16.61 23.74
N GLN A 48 4.43 -16.59 23.01
CA GLN A 48 5.27 -15.42 22.87
C GLN A 48 4.64 -14.34 22.00
N THR A 49 4.00 -14.71 20.90
CA THR A 49 3.57 -13.80 19.83
C THR A 49 2.11 -13.37 19.96
N ALA A 50 1.24 -14.26 20.43
CA ALA A 50 -0.19 -14.06 20.45
C ALA A 50 -0.65 -12.84 21.28
N GLY A 51 0.08 -12.50 22.35
CA GLY A 51 -0.26 -11.34 23.18
C GLY A 51 -0.24 -9.99 22.44
N ALA A 52 0.54 -9.90 21.35
CA ALA A 52 0.63 -8.68 20.53
C ALA A 52 -0.40 -8.64 19.40
N VAL A 53 -1.13 -9.74 19.14
CA VAL A 53 -2.20 -9.77 18.13
C VAL A 53 -3.53 -9.45 18.80
N VAL A 54 -4.18 -8.41 18.32
CA VAL A 54 -5.39 -7.83 18.90
C VAL A 54 -6.58 -7.98 17.94
N ASN A 55 -7.78 -7.85 18.49
CA ASN A 55 -9.00 -7.71 17.71
C ASN A 55 -9.25 -6.23 17.42
N VAL A 56 -9.63 -5.90 16.18
CA VAL A 56 -10.00 -4.55 15.74
C VAL A 56 -11.49 -4.53 15.44
N TYR A 57 -12.23 -3.73 16.20
CA TYR A 57 -13.64 -3.43 15.98
C TYR A 57 -13.74 -2.06 15.33
N ALA A 58 -14.31 -2.02 14.14
CA ALA A 58 -14.59 -0.79 13.42
C ALA A 58 -16.11 -0.65 13.25
N GLU A 59 -16.68 0.43 13.75
CA GLU A 59 -18.10 0.67 13.77
C GLU A 59 -18.44 1.84 12.86
N ARG A 60 -19.42 1.63 11.97
CA ARG A 60 -19.94 2.66 11.08
C ARG A 60 -21.45 2.82 11.25
N MET A 61 -21.90 4.06 11.31
CA MET A 61 -23.34 4.40 11.34
C MET A 61 -23.85 4.53 9.90
N VAL A 62 -24.60 3.55 9.40
CA VAL A 62 -25.17 3.57 8.06
C VAL A 62 -26.65 3.98 8.15
N GLN A 63 -27.03 5.05 7.45
CA GLN A 63 -28.44 5.39 7.25
C GLN A 63 -29.01 4.47 6.16
N ARG A 64 -29.80 3.50 6.54
CA ARG A 64 -30.62 2.75 5.57
C ARG A 64 -31.85 3.54 5.24
N GLN A 65 -32.03 3.88 3.98
CA GLN A 65 -33.33 4.30 3.47
C GLN A 65 -34.30 3.12 3.63
N SER A 66 -35.50 3.41 4.12
CA SER A 66 -36.54 2.40 4.23
C SER A 66 -36.75 1.75 2.84
N PRO A 67 -36.93 0.41 2.73
CA PRO A 67 -37.28 -0.25 1.47
C PRO A 67 -38.51 0.30 0.79
N PHE A 68 -39.29 1.12 1.49
CA PHE A 68 -40.53 1.77 1.06
C PHE A 68 -40.37 3.28 0.88
N ALA A 69 -39.16 3.84 0.95
CA ALA A 69 -38.90 5.24 0.65
C ALA A 69 -39.10 5.46 -0.85
N GLY A 70 -40.02 6.38 -1.20
CA GLY A 70 -40.40 6.67 -2.59
C GLY A 70 -41.60 5.89 -3.12
N ASP A 71 -42.28 5.05 -2.31
CA ASP A 71 -43.56 4.48 -2.66
C ASP A 71 -44.69 5.48 -2.33
N PRO A 72 -45.38 6.05 -3.34
CA PRO A 72 -46.42 7.07 -3.14
C PRO A 72 -47.58 6.60 -2.25
N PHE A 73 -47.85 5.31 -2.19
CA PHE A 73 -48.91 4.73 -1.35
C PHE A 73 -48.52 4.73 0.12
N PHE A 74 -47.25 4.40 0.41
CA PHE A 74 -46.72 4.42 1.78
C PHE A 74 -46.52 5.83 2.31
N GLU A 75 -46.08 6.78 1.47
CA GLU A 75 -45.92 8.19 1.87
C GLU A 75 -47.27 8.85 2.20
N GLN A 76 -48.35 8.49 1.51
CA GLN A 76 -49.69 9.02 1.73
C GLN A 76 -50.33 8.51 3.04
N PHE A 77 -50.02 7.28 3.46
CA PHE A 77 -50.63 6.66 4.66
C PHE A 77 -49.83 6.88 5.96
N PHE A 78 -48.52 6.94 5.90
CA PHE A 78 -47.62 6.99 7.06
C PHE A 78 -46.89 8.33 7.22
N GLY A 79 -47.05 9.25 6.30
CA GLY A 79 -46.44 10.58 6.32
C GLY A 79 -44.91 10.54 6.23
N GLN A 80 -44.28 11.70 5.98
CA GLN A 80 -42.80 11.85 5.86
C GLN A 80 -42.03 11.58 7.18
N ARG A 81 -42.60 10.85 8.12
CA ARG A 81 -42.03 10.59 9.46
C ARG A 81 -41.65 9.13 9.69
N MET A 82 -41.14 8.43 8.66
CA MET A 82 -40.37 7.22 8.98
C MET A 82 -38.97 7.66 9.40
N PRO A 83 -38.57 7.37 10.67
CA PRO A 83 -37.19 7.64 11.07
C PRO A 83 -36.26 6.79 10.20
N ASN A 84 -35.33 7.42 9.49
CA ASN A 84 -34.21 6.74 8.91
C ASN A 84 -33.61 5.89 10.03
N ARG A 85 -33.70 4.58 9.91
CA ARG A 85 -33.05 3.69 10.86
C ARG A 85 -31.56 3.77 10.62
N THR A 86 -30.87 4.39 11.57
CA THR A 86 -29.43 4.31 11.65
C THR A 86 -29.08 2.89 12.12
N GLU A 87 -28.52 2.09 11.26
CA GLU A 87 -28.06 0.75 11.58
C GLU A 87 -26.54 0.80 11.83
N LYS A 88 -26.11 0.22 12.95
CA LYS A 88 -24.70 0.12 13.30
C LYS A 88 -24.11 -1.07 12.54
N GLN A 89 -23.26 -0.80 11.59
CA GLN A 89 -22.49 -1.82 10.87
C GLN A 89 -21.13 -1.96 11.55
N SER A 90 -20.77 -3.17 11.96
CA SER A 90 -19.48 -3.47 12.57
C SER A 90 -18.63 -4.28 11.60
N SER A 91 -17.44 -3.82 11.33
CA SER A 91 -16.36 -4.60 10.69
C SER A 91 -15.49 -5.20 11.79
N LEU A 92 -15.01 -6.41 11.55
CA LEU A 92 -14.21 -7.15 12.49
C LEU A 92 -12.96 -7.68 11.80
N GLY A 93 -11.80 -7.35 12.35
CA GLY A 93 -10.51 -7.84 11.89
C GLY A 93 -9.53 -7.99 13.03
N SER A 94 -8.30 -8.18 12.67
CA SER A 94 -7.16 -8.27 13.59
C SER A 94 -6.23 -7.07 13.44
N GLY A 95 -5.35 -6.87 14.41
CA GLY A 95 -4.25 -5.91 14.36
C GLY A 95 -3.03 -6.47 15.08
N VAL A 96 -1.89 -5.87 14.86
CA VAL A 96 -0.62 -6.23 15.51
C VAL A 96 -0.06 -5.02 16.22
N ILE A 97 0.20 -5.14 17.53
CA ILE A 97 0.91 -4.13 18.30
C ILE A 97 2.40 -4.23 17.97
N VAL A 98 2.95 -3.19 17.40
CA VAL A 98 4.35 -3.14 16.93
C VAL A 98 5.25 -2.24 17.79
N GLU A 99 4.66 -1.44 18.69
CA GLU A 99 5.37 -0.60 19.65
C GLU A 99 4.68 -0.60 21.00
N ALA A 100 5.48 -0.56 22.07
CA ALA A 100 5.00 -0.60 23.44
C ALA A 100 4.11 0.59 23.84
N ASN A 101 4.22 1.70 23.11
CA ASN A 101 3.40 2.90 23.27
C ASN A 101 1.97 2.75 22.70
N GLY A 102 1.61 1.57 22.17
CA GLY A 102 0.32 1.27 21.63
C GLY A 102 0.12 1.65 20.15
N THR A 103 1.17 1.63 19.36
CA THR A 103 1.07 1.68 17.89
C THR A 103 0.67 0.31 17.37
N VAL A 104 -0.43 0.26 16.61
CA VAL A 104 -1.02 -0.95 16.04
C VAL A 104 -1.05 -0.83 14.53
N ILE A 105 -0.64 -1.88 13.84
CA ILE A 105 -0.81 -2.00 12.39
C ILE A 105 -1.97 -2.95 12.07
N THR A 106 -2.80 -2.59 11.09
CA THR A 106 -3.91 -3.40 10.56
C THR A 106 -4.09 -3.13 9.08
N ASN A 107 -5.04 -3.79 8.42
CA ASN A 107 -5.40 -3.46 7.05
C ASN A 107 -6.31 -2.23 6.97
N ASN A 108 -6.19 -1.47 5.87
CA ASN A 108 -7.07 -0.33 5.62
C ASN A 108 -8.53 -0.77 5.51
N HIS A 109 -8.83 -1.85 4.78
CA HIS A 109 -10.21 -2.33 4.60
C HIS A 109 -10.91 -2.73 5.92
N VAL A 110 -10.16 -3.03 6.99
CA VAL A 110 -10.73 -3.32 8.33
C VAL A 110 -11.31 -2.06 8.96
N VAL A 111 -10.70 -0.91 8.74
CA VAL A 111 -11.05 0.38 9.40
C VAL A 111 -11.64 1.42 8.45
N ASP A 112 -11.78 1.10 7.17
CA ASP A 112 -12.25 2.06 6.18
C ASP A 112 -13.71 2.47 6.40
N GLY A 113 -13.95 3.79 6.41
CA GLY A 113 -15.25 4.37 6.65
C GLY A 113 -15.77 4.21 8.08
N ALA A 114 -14.95 3.76 9.04
CA ALA A 114 -15.36 3.64 10.44
C ALA A 114 -15.43 5.01 11.13
N ASP A 115 -16.50 5.20 11.90
CA ASP A 115 -16.70 6.38 12.76
C ASP A 115 -16.00 6.18 14.11
N ASP A 116 -16.03 4.96 14.64
CA ASP A 116 -15.41 4.57 15.91
C ASP A 116 -14.56 3.29 15.74
N ILE A 117 -13.34 3.32 16.27
CA ILE A 117 -12.43 2.18 16.25
C ILE A 117 -12.03 1.83 17.68
N LYS A 118 -12.14 0.54 18.02
CA LYS A 118 -11.68 -0.04 19.28
C LYS A 118 -10.83 -1.25 19.02
N ILE A 119 -9.86 -1.49 19.87
CA ILE A 119 -9.13 -2.76 19.92
C ILE A 119 -9.44 -3.49 21.21
N ALA A 120 -9.48 -4.83 21.16
CA ALA A 120 -9.50 -5.67 22.34
C ALA A 120 -8.23 -6.53 22.38
N LEU A 121 -7.57 -6.53 23.53
CA LEU A 121 -6.41 -7.37 23.82
C LEU A 121 -6.88 -8.81 24.14
N SER A 122 -5.94 -9.75 24.08
CA SER A 122 -6.21 -11.16 24.42
C SER A 122 -6.62 -11.39 25.89
N ASP A 123 -6.35 -10.42 26.79
CA ASP A 123 -6.76 -10.43 28.18
C ASP A 123 -8.15 -9.80 28.44
N GLY A 124 -8.84 -9.39 27.37
CA GLY A 124 -10.19 -8.80 27.43
C GLY A 124 -10.25 -7.28 27.67
N ARG A 125 -9.11 -6.61 27.81
CA ARG A 125 -9.10 -5.14 27.92
C ARG A 125 -9.40 -4.51 26.55
N GLU A 126 -10.24 -3.50 26.54
CA GLU A 126 -10.60 -2.74 25.35
C GLU A 126 -10.12 -1.31 25.43
N PHE A 127 -9.72 -0.76 24.29
CA PHE A 127 -9.21 0.59 24.17
C PHE A 127 -9.73 1.26 22.90
N PRO A 128 -10.19 2.52 22.97
CA PRO A 128 -10.45 3.31 21.77
C PRO A 128 -9.14 3.66 21.07
N CYS A 129 -9.19 3.83 19.75
CA CYS A 129 -8.03 4.14 18.92
C CYS A 129 -8.32 5.30 17.98
N ASP A 130 -7.26 6.03 17.62
CA ASP A 130 -7.27 6.96 16.49
C ASP A 130 -6.54 6.36 15.31
N VAL A 131 -6.99 6.67 14.08
CA VAL A 131 -6.25 6.39 12.85
C VAL A 131 -5.18 7.47 12.70
N VAL A 132 -3.90 7.05 12.64
CA VAL A 132 -2.76 7.95 12.45
C VAL A 132 -2.47 8.14 10.97
N LEU A 133 -2.43 7.03 10.21
CA LEU A 133 -2.20 7.00 8.78
C LEU A 133 -2.96 5.81 8.20
N LYS A 134 -3.54 5.97 7.01
CA LYS A 134 -4.12 4.86 6.23
C LYS A 134 -3.91 5.09 4.74
N ASP A 135 -3.79 4.01 4.00
CA ASP A 135 -3.68 4.05 2.53
C ASP A 135 -4.32 2.78 1.96
N ASP A 136 -5.25 2.96 1.02
CA ASP A 136 -6.02 1.89 0.39
C ASP A 136 -5.21 1.12 -0.66
N ARG A 137 -4.20 1.75 -1.28
CA ARG A 137 -3.35 1.16 -2.32
C ARG A 137 -2.43 0.07 -1.79
N VAL A 138 -1.97 0.21 -0.55
CA VAL A 138 -1.14 -0.78 0.14
C VAL A 138 -1.94 -1.57 1.17
N ASP A 139 -3.23 -1.25 1.33
CA ASP A 139 -4.16 -1.84 2.29
C ASP A 139 -3.60 -1.87 3.72
N LEU A 140 -3.01 -0.76 4.17
CA LEU A 140 -2.44 -0.59 5.51
C LEU A 140 -3.09 0.56 6.27
N ALA A 141 -3.23 0.39 7.58
CA ALA A 141 -3.61 1.44 8.52
C ALA A 141 -2.81 1.35 9.81
N VAL A 142 -2.32 2.49 10.29
CA VAL A 142 -1.69 2.65 11.61
C VAL A 142 -2.69 3.24 12.56
N LEU A 143 -2.91 2.54 13.67
CA LEU A 143 -3.77 2.99 14.75
C LEU A 143 -2.94 3.34 15.97
N LYS A 144 -3.43 4.30 16.77
CA LYS A 144 -2.85 4.67 18.06
C LYS A 144 -3.85 4.43 19.19
N ILE A 145 -3.48 3.60 20.13
CA ILE A 145 -4.28 3.31 21.33
C ILE A 145 -4.38 4.55 22.20
N LYS A 146 -5.60 4.93 22.59
CA LYS A 146 -5.85 6.00 23.58
C LYS A 146 -5.75 5.42 24.98
N SER A 147 -4.53 5.38 25.50
CA SER A 147 -4.27 4.91 26.87
C SER A 147 -3.16 5.70 27.52
N LYS A 148 -3.25 5.85 28.84
CA LYS A 148 -2.14 6.36 29.68
C LYS A 148 -1.06 5.29 29.93
N ASN A 149 -1.41 4.02 29.77
CA ASN A 149 -0.47 2.90 29.87
C ASN A 149 0.32 2.78 28.55
N GLN A 150 1.65 2.69 28.64
CA GLN A 150 2.54 2.60 27.49
C GLN A 150 3.40 1.32 27.55
N ASN A 151 2.84 0.25 28.07
CA ASN A 151 3.53 -1.04 28.17
C ASN A 151 2.66 -2.15 27.61
N PHE A 152 2.42 -2.08 26.29
CA PHE A 152 1.70 -3.12 25.56
C PHE A 152 2.67 -4.21 25.09
N PRO A 153 2.22 -5.48 24.97
CA PRO A 153 3.02 -6.53 24.36
C PRO A 153 3.27 -6.19 22.88
N VAL A 154 4.50 -6.43 22.44
CA VAL A 154 4.96 -6.04 21.08
C VAL A 154 5.37 -7.26 20.30
N LEU A 155 5.03 -7.31 19.02
CA LEU A 155 5.57 -8.26 18.06
C LEU A 155 6.70 -7.57 17.27
N PRO A 156 7.95 -8.08 17.34
CA PRO A 156 9.05 -7.48 16.59
C PRO A 156 8.85 -7.67 15.10
N ILE A 157 9.19 -6.65 14.30
CA ILE A 157 9.07 -6.68 12.85
C ILE A 157 10.34 -7.26 12.23
N GLY A 158 10.23 -8.41 11.60
CA GLY A 158 11.31 -9.11 10.92
C GLY A 158 11.69 -8.53 9.56
N ASN A 159 12.60 -9.20 8.88
CA ASN A 159 12.99 -8.86 7.50
C ASN A 159 12.29 -9.78 6.50
N SER A 160 11.28 -9.25 5.80
CA SER A 160 10.55 -10.03 4.80
C SER A 160 11.34 -10.33 3.53
N ASP A 161 12.47 -9.65 3.30
CA ASP A 161 13.35 -9.95 2.15
C ASP A 161 14.25 -11.18 2.38
N ALA A 162 14.37 -11.62 3.64
CA ALA A 162 15.08 -12.83 3.99
C ALA A 162 14.20 -14.10 3.96
N VAL A 163 12.92 -13.93 3.65
CA VAL A 163 11.95 -15.04 3.57
C VAL A 163 12.14 -15.82 2.28
N GLU A 164 12.10 -17.14 2.38
CA GLU A 164 12.23 -18.05 1.24
C GLU A 164 11.00 -18.95 1.10
N VAL A 165 10.71 -19.35 -0.14
CA VAL A 165 9.66 -20.34 -0.41
C VAL A 165 10.00 -21.66 0.31
N GLY A 166 9.04 -22.19 1.09
CA GLY A 166 9.23 -23.36 1.94
C GLY A 166 9.48 -23.04 3.42
N ASP A 167 9.70 -21.77 3.79
CA ASP A 167 9.81 -21.36 5.19
C ASP A 167 8.52 -21.65 5.95
N LEU A 168 8.63 -22.22 7.15
CA LEU A 168 7.50 -22.42 8.06
C LEU A 168 6.99 -21.08 8.60
N VAL A 169 5.67 -20.92 8.62
CA VAL A 169 5.02 -19.70 9.11
C VAL A 169 3.80 -20.01 9.96
N LEU A 170 3.45 -19.08 10.86
CA LEU A 170 2.19 -19.07 11.58
C LEU A 170 1.38 -17.84 11.20
N ALA A 171 0.15 -18.04 10.76
CA ALA A 171 -0.82 -16.98 10.62
C ALA A 171 -1.64 -16.88 11.92
N ILE A 172 -1.59 -15.71 12.56
CA ILE A 172 -2.22 -15.44 13.86
C ILE A 172 -3.23 -14.31 13.67
N GLY A 173 -4.47 -14.56 14.06
CA GLY A 173 -5.53 -13.58 14.08
C GLY A 173 -6.39 -13.72 15.33
N ASN A 174 -7.33 -12.81 15.51
CA ASN A 174 -8.31 -12.85 16.59
C ASN A 174 -9.73 -12.66 16.04
N PRO A 175 -10.22 -13.62 15.19
CA PRO A 175 -11.52 -13.50 14.57
C PRO A 175 -12.64 -13.55 15.62
N PHE A 176 -13.61 -12.64 15.49
CA PHE A 176 -14.85 -12.61 16.28
C PHE A 176 -14.70 -12.38 17.78
N GLY A 177 -13.49 -12.05 18.28
CA GLY A 177 -13.28 -11.86 19.73
C GLY A 177 -13.53 -13.10 20.59
N VAL A 178 -13.76 -14.26 19.97
CA VAL A 178 -14.03 -15.54 20.67
C VAL A 178 -12.74 -16.29 21.02
N GLY A 179 -11.60 -15.71 20.73
CA GLY A 179 -10.27 -16.26 20.98
C GLY A 179 -9.35 -16.18 19.78
N GLN A 180 -8.06 -16.23 20.05
CA GLN A 180 -7.05 -16.21 19.00
C GLN A 180 -7.09 -17.48 18.17
N THR A 181 -7.00 -17.32 16.87
CA THR A 181 -6.86 -18.42 15.90
C THR A 181 -5.45 -18.42 15.37
N VAL A 182 -4.81 -19.58 15.40
CA VAL A 182 -3.48 -19.80 14.85
C VAL A 182 -3.55 -20.93 13.83
N THR A 183 -3.07 -20.65 12.64
CA THR A 183 -2.89 -21.65 11.59
C THR A 183 -1.43 -21.71 11.19
N SER A 184 -0.94 -22.88 10.78
CA SER A 184 0.44 -23.09 10.34
C SER A 184 0.46 -23.47 8.87
N GLY A 185 1.53 -23.09 8.21
CA GLY A 185 1.79 -23.41 6.81
C GLY A 185 3.21 -23.05 6.44
N ILE A 186 3.43 -22.88 5.15
CA ILE A 186 4.70 -22.43 4.58
C ILE A 186 4.51 -21.19 3.75
N VAL A 187 5.61 -20.52 3.43
CA VAL A 187 5.66 -19.56 2.33
C VAL A 187 5.57 -20.34 1.03
N SER A 188 4.45 -20.20 0.33
CA SER A 188 4.18 -20.92 -0.93
C SER A 188 4.78 -20.22 -2.15
N ALA A 189 4.82 -18.87 -2.13
CA ALA A 189 5.45 -18.04 -3.15
C ALA A 189 5.76 -16.65 -2.60
N LEU A 190 6.73 -15.99 -3.18
CA LEU A 190 6.93 -14.55 -3.06
C LEU A 190 6.27 -13.94 -4.29
N ALA A 191 4.99 -13.63 -4.15
CA ALA A 191 4.13 -13.52 -5.30
C ALA A 191 3.82 -12.08 -5.68
N ARG A 192 3.76 -11.96 -6.90
CA ARG A 192 2.96 -11.09 -7.75
C ARG A 192 1.49 -11.41 -7.55
N ASN A 193 0.65 -10.44 -7.38
CA ASN A 193 -0.74 -10.78 -7.42
C ASN A 193 -1.64 -9.78 -8.12
N GLN A 194 -2.54 -10.37 -8.89
CA GLN A 194 -3.77 -9.78 -9.34
C GLN A 194 -4.91 -10.23 -8.41
N VAL A 195 -4.91 -9.79 -7.15
CA VAL A 195 -6.11 -9.90 -6.32
C VAL A 195 -6.94 -8.67 -6.57
N LYS A 196 -8.06 -8.82 -7.26
CA LYS A 196 -9.08 -7.79 -7.48
C LYS A 196 -8.57 -6.47 -8.08
N ASN A 197 -7.74 -6.51 -9.12
CA ASN A 197 -7.14 -5.33 -9.75
C ASN A 197 -6.13 -4.56 -8.88
N GLU A 198 -5.73 -5.08 -7.74
CA GLU A 198 -4.65 -4.52 -6.94
C GLU A 198 -3.33 -5.14 -7.39
N VAL A 199 -2.43 -4.28 -7.83
CA VAL A 199 -1.07 -4.65 -8.23
C VAL A 199 -0.20 -4.54 -6.99
N GLY A 200 0.29 -5.68 -6.47
CA GLY A 200 1.07 -5.69 -5.25
C GLY A 200 2.05 -6.86 -5.16
N PHE A 201 3.08 -6.69 -4.35
CA PHE A 201 4.00 -7.76 -3.99
C PHE A 201 3.58 -8.32 -2.63
N PHE A 202 3.20 -9.61 -2.60
CA PHE A 202 2.70 -10.28 -1.41
C PHE A 202 3.51 -11.54 -1.10
N ILE A 203 3.53 -11.91 0.17
CA ILE A 203 3.93 -13.25 0.61
C ILE A 203 2.69 -14.15 0.47
N GLN A 204 2.77 -15.18 -0.37
CA GLN A 204 1.73 -16.20 -0.46
C GLN A 204 2.01 -17.32 0.55
N THR A 205 0.97 -17.79 1.23
CA THR A 205 1.05 -18.91 2.19
C THR A 205 -0.14 -19.86 2.06
N ASP A 206 0.05 -21.12 2.40
CA ASP A 206 -1.02 -22.10 2.55
C ASP A 206 -1.55 -22.19 3.99
N ALA A 207 -0.94 -21.45 4.94
CA ALA A 207 -1.56 -21.23 6.24
C ALA A 207 -2.97 -20.65 6.05
N SER A 208 -3.98 -21.28 6.68
CA SER A 208 -5.37 -20.93 6.46
C SER A 208 -5.66 -19.51 6.94
N ILE A 209 -5.93 -18.59 6.00
CA ILE A 209 -6.41 -17.24 6.27
C ILE A 209 -7.92 -17.23 6.02
N ASN A 210 -8.68 -16.72 6.97
CA ASN A 210 -10.13 -16.63 6.93
C ASN A 210 -10.59 -15.24 7.36
N PRO A 211 -11.84 -14.83 7.09
CA PRO A 211 -12.38 -13.56 7.60
C PRO A 211 -12.14 -13.41 9.10
N GLY A 212 -11.59 -12.25 9.50
CA GLY A 212 -11.16 -11.95 10.86
C GLY A 212 -9.65 -12.12 11.11
N ASN A 213 -8.92 -12.90 10.30
CA ASN A 213 -7.44 -12.93 10.35
C ASN A 213 -6.79 -11.74 9.62
N SER A 214 -7.54 -11.03 8.77
CA SER A 214 -7.05 -9.82 8.08
C SER A 214 -6.58 -8.78 9.11
N GLY A 215 -5.40 -8.18 8.88
CA GLY A 215 -4.70 -7.31 9.82
C GLY A 215 -3.93 -8.03 10.91
N GLY A 216 -4.03 -9.36 11.00
CA GLY A 216 -3.26 -10.20 11.91
C GLY A 216 -1.85 -10.51 11.41
N ALA A 217 -1.06 -11.18 12.24
CA ALA A 217 0.34 -11.45 11.97
C ALA A 217 0.55 -12.72 11.13
N LEU A 218 1.46 -12.64 10.15
CA LEU A 218 2.19 -13.79 9.63
C LEU A 218 3.59 -13.75 10.26
N THR A 219 3.93 -14.79 11.05
CA THR A 219 5.21 -14.84 11.78
C THR A 219 6.11 -15.95 11.26
N ASN A 220 7.42 -15.73 11.36
CA ASN A 220 8.42 -16.77 11.19
C ASN A 220 8.56 -17.63 12.48
N MET A 221 9.44 -18.62 12.43
CA MET A 221 9.70 -19.50 13.58
C MET A 221 10.56 -18.87 14.69
N THR A 222 11.06 -17.67 14.51
CA THR A 222 11.73 -16.86 15.55
C THR A 222 10.79 -15.91 16.28
N GLY A 223 9.52 -15.84 15.86
CA GLY A 223 8.50 -14.99 16.47
C GLY A 223 8.51 -13.54 15.99
N GLU A 224 8.99 -13.31 14.78
CA GLU A 224 9.01 -12.00 14.16
C GLU A 224 7.87 -11.88 13.12
N LEU A 225 7.27 -10.70 13.02
CA LEU A 225 6.31 -10.37 11.96
C LEU A 225 7.05 -10.33 10.62
N ILE A 226 6.74 -11.24 9.70
CA ILE A 226 7.26 -11.25 8.34
C ILE A 226 6.22 -10.74 7.32
N GLY A 227 4.96 -10.70 7.71
CA GLY A 227 3.87 -10.16 6.89
C GLY A 227 2.62 -9.87 7.70
N LEU A 228 1.75 -9.03 7.14
CA LEU A 228 0.42 -8.74 7.67
C LEU A 228 -0.61 -9.48 6.81
N ASN A 229 -1.37 -10.41 7.41
CA ASN A 229 -2.41 -11.16 6.70
C ASN A 229 -3.44 -10.20 6.10
N THR A 230 -3.79 -10.33 4.81
CA THR A 230 -4.72 -9.40 4.18
C THR A 230 -5.84 -10.07 3.40
N ALA A 231 -5.54 -10.93 2.46
CA ALA A 231 -6.51 -11.43 1.50
C ALA A 231 -6.41 -12.94 1.29
N ILE A 232 -7.48 -13.51 0.71
CA ILE A 232 -7.51 -14.88 0.21
C ILE A 232 -7.98 -14.88 -1.24
N PHE A 233 -7.46 -15.83 -2.03
CA PHE A 233 -8.03 -16.15 -3.33
C PHE A 233 -9.12 -17.20 -3.13
N SER A 234 -10.39 -16.77 -3.04
CA SER A 234 -11.50 -17.67 -2.76
C SER A 234 -12.78 -17.23 -3.46
N GLN A 235 -13.53 -18.20 -4.02
CA GLN A 235 -14.87 -17.98 -4.57
C GLN A 235 -15.96 -18.12 -3.50
N GLY A 236 -15.69 -18.83 -2.41
CA GLY A 236 -16.64 -19.15 -1.35
C GLY A 236 -16.43 -18.40 -0.03
N GLY A 237 -15.45 -17.48 0.05
CA GLY A 237 -15.17 -16.66 1.23
C GLY A 237 -14.38 -17.36 2.34
N GLY A 238 -14.04 -18.65 2.21
CA GLY A 238 -13.17 -19.40 3.11
C GLY A 238 -11.82 -19.74 2.48
N SER A 239 -10.83 -20.10 3.30
CA SER A 239 -9.49 -20.49 2.84
C SER A 239 -9.55 -21.76 1.96
N ASN A 240 -8.88 -21.69 0.82
CA ASN A 240 -8.64 -22.83 -0.08
C ASN A 240 -7.14 -23.17 -0.19
N GLY A 241 -6.32 -22.72 0.79
CA GLY A 241 -4.87 -22.91 0.78
C GLY A 241 -4.10 -21.85 -0.01
N ILE A 242 -4.74 -20.74 -0.38
CA ILE A 242 -4.08 -19.61 -1.04
C ILE A 242 -4.41 -18.36 -0.24
N GLY A 243 -3.52 -17.98 0.67
CA GLY A 243 -3.57 -16.77 1.47
C GLY A 243 -2.44 -15.82 1.10
N PHE A 244 -2.64 -14.53 1.37
CA PHE A 244 -1.69 -13.47 1.08
C PHE A 244 -1.43 -12.61 2.30
N ALA A 245 -0.18 -12.19 2.46
CA ALA A 245 0.24 -11.25 3.49
C ALA A 245 1.08 -10.12 2.88
N ILE A 246 0.86 -8.90 3.35
CA ILE A 246 1.64 -7.72 3.00
C ILE A 246 3.01 -7.85 3.67
N PRO A 247 4.15 -7.75 2.93
CA PRO A 247 5.48 -7.96 3.48
C PRO A 247 5.84 -6.98 4.60
N ALA A 248 6.51 -7.46 5.64
CA ALA A 248 6.88 -6.66 6.81
C ALA A 248 7.79 -5.47 6.49
N ASN A 249 8.63 -5.55 5.44
CA ASN A 249 9.45 -4.40 5.05
C ASN A 249 8.59 -3.24 4.51
N LEU A 250 7.46 -3.51 3.86
CA LEU A 250 6.51 -2.46 3.47
C LEU A 250 5.81 -1.88 4.71
N VAL A 251 5.45 -2.73 5.68
CA VAL A 251 4.91 -2.28 6.98
C VAL A 251 5.89 -1.34 7.68
N LYS A 252 7.20 -1.64 7.69
CA LYS A 252 8.23 -0.75 8.29
C LYS A 252 8.24 0.64 7.67
N VAL A 253 8.21 0.72 6.34
CA VAL A 253 8.25 2.02 5.63
C VAL A 253 6.96 2.80 5.88
N PHE A 254 5.83 2.11 5.96
CA PHE A 254 4.54 2.71 6.26
C PHE A 254 4.47 3.26 7.70
N LEU A 255 4.99 2.52 8.67
CA LEU A 255 5.12 2.98 10.06
C LEU A 255 6.05 4.20 10.17
N ALA A 256 7.18 4.18 9.48
CA ALA A 256 8.09 5.33 9.46
C ALA A 256 7.45 6.60 8.86
N ALA A 257 6.52 6.47 7.92
CA ALA A 257 5.73 7.60 7.43
C ALA A 257 4.75 8.11 8.52
N ALA A 258 4.07 7.21 9.22
CA ALA A 258 3.20 7.56 10.34
C ALA A 258 3.96 8.27 11.47
N ASP A 259 5.16 7.81 11.82
CA ASP A 259 6.02 8.40 12.85
C ASP A 259 6.50 9.81 12.50
N ARG A 260 6.70 10.10 11.21
CA ARG A 260 7.00 11.46 10.73
C ARG A 260 5.78 12.40 10.79
N GLY A 261 4.58 11.84 11.01
CA GLY A 261 3.31 12.59 10.98
C GLY A 261 2.79 12.89 9.58
N ASP A 262 3.20 12.10 8.59
CA ASP A 262 2.73 12.21 7.21
C ASP A 262 1.21 11.98 7.16
N LYS A 263 0.50 12.75 6.34
CA LYS A 263 -0.97 12.62 6.19
C LYS A 263 -1.35 11.62 5.10
N THR A 264 -0.42 11.36 4.19
CA THR A 264 -0.55 10.43 3.07
C THR A 264 0.70 9.56 3.00
N PHE A 265 0.55 8.35 2.53
CA PHE A 265 1.70 7.48 2.26
C PHE A 265 2.20 7.74 0.85
N ASP A 266 3.27 8.54 0.75
CA ASP A 266 3.88 8.86 -0.52
C ASP A 266 4.81 7.73 -0.98
N ARG A 267 4.53 7.19 -2.16
CA ARG A 267 5.41 6.23 -2.83
C ARG A 267 6.40 6.97 -3.73
N PRO A 268 7.59 6.39 -3.97
CA PRO A 268 8.53 6.98 -4.91
C PRO A 268 7.92 7.12 -6.32
N TYR A 269 7.96 8.33 -6.85
CA TYR A 269 7.62 8.62 -8.22
C TYR A 269 8.80 8.30 -9.12
N ILE A 270 8.58 7.45 -10.10
CA ILE A 270 9.64 7.02 -11.02
C ILE A 270 9.65 7.90 -12.28
N GLY A 271 8.49 8.35 -12.73
CA GLY A 271 8.34 9.06 -14.01
C GLY A 271 8.57 8.14 -15.21
N ALA A 272 8.21 6.88 -15.09
CA ALA A 272 8.24 5.90 -16.16
C ALA A 272 7.08 4.91 -16.01
N SER A 273 6.64 4.34 -17.13
CA SER A 273 5.68 3.24 -17.18
C SER A 273 6.40 1.94 -17.49
N PHE A 274 5.95 0.86 -16.86
CA PHE A 274 6.57 -0.46 -17.00
C PHE A 274 5.53 -1.51 -17.37
N GLU A 275 5.93 -2.46 -18.20
CA GLU A 275 5.15 -3.65 -18.53
C GLU A 275 5.95 -4.93 -18.25
N PRO A 276 5.27 -6.08 -18.02
CA PRO A 276 5.94 -7.35 -17.92
C PRO A 276 6.65 -7.69 -19.23
N VAL A 277 7.85 -8.29 -19.11
CA VAL A 277 8.55 -8.85 -20.26
C VAL A 277 7.78 -10.08 -20.75
N THR A 278 7.40 -10.11 -22.03
CA THR A 278 6.81 -11.27 -22.69
C THR A 278 7.89 -12.17 -23.29
N SER A 279 7.51 -13.39 -23.69
CA SER A 279 8.44 -14.30 -24.39
C SER A 279 9.04 -13.68 -25.65
N ASP A 280 8.21 -12.99 -26.44
CA ASP A 280 8.63 -12.35 -27.69
C ASP A 280 9.62 -11.19 -27.41
N VAL A 281 9.39 -10.41 -26.37
CA VAL A 281 10.28 -9.33 -25.92
C VAL A 281 11.59 -9.92 -25.41
N ALA A 282 11.53 -11.00 -24.62
CA ALA A 282 12.73 -11.67 -24.10
C ALA A 282 13.61 -12.19 -25.24
N GLU A 283 13.02 -12.84 -26.25
CA GLU A 283 13.73 -13.32 -27.44
C GLU A 283 14.36 -12.16 -28.23
N ALA A 284 13.59 -11.10 -28.47
CA ALA A 284 14.06 -9.93 -29.24
C ALA A 284 15.22 -9.20 -28.55
N LEU A 285 15.25 -9.18 -27.21
CA LEU A 285 16.29 -8.52 -26.41
C LEU A 285 17.43 -9.46 -25.98
N GLY A 286 17.35 -10.74 -26.34
CA GLY A 286 18.38 -11.75 -26.01
C GLY A 286 18.43 -12.09 -24.52
N LEU A 287 17.28 -12.00 -23.80
CA LEU A 287 17.16 -12.40 -22.40
C LEU A 287 17.11 -13.94 -22.30
N ASP A 288 17.91 -14.50 -21.39
CA ASP A 288 17.87 -15.94 -21.09
C ASP A 288 16.56 -16.41 -20.45
N LYS A 289 15.81 -15.47 -19.83
CA LYS A 289 14.59 -15.74 -19.10
C LYS A 289 13.57 -14.62 -19.30
N VAL A 290 12.29 -14.98 -19.27
CA VAL A 290 11.17 -14.04 -19.29
C VAL A 290 11.05 -13.38 -17.90
N ARG A 291 11.82 -12.31 -17.67
CA ARG A 291 11.85 -11.56 -16.41
C ARG A 291 12.25 -10.11 -16.62
N GLY A 292 11.92 -9.26 -15.67
CA GLY A 292 12.27 -7.85 -15.68
C GLY A 292 11.05 -6.95 -15.81
N ALA A 293 11.29 -5.66 -15.83
CA ALA A 293 10.32 -4.61 -16.05
C ALA A 293 10.69 -3.84 -17.32
N LEU A 294 9.93 -4.05 -18.41
CA LEU A 294 10.10 -3.34 -19.67
C LEU A 294 9.66 -1.90 -19.53
N VAL A 295 10.54 -0.95 -19.80
CA VAL A 295 10.23 0.49 -19.85
C VAL A 295 9.44 0.79 -21.11
N THR A 296 8.16 1.14 -20.98
CA THR A 296 7.31 1.46 -22.15
C THR A 296 7.23 2.97 -22.41
N LYS A 297 7.39 3.78 -21.36
CA LYS A 297 7.35 5.23 -21.44
C LYS A 297 8.23 5.86 -20.38
N VAL A 298 8.85 6.99 -20.69
CA VAL A 298 9.59 7.83 -19.72
C VAL A 298 9.07 9.25 -19.81
N VAL A 299 8.80 9.84 -18.65
CA VAL A 299 8.32 11.23 -18.53
C VAL A 299 9.52 12.17 -18.54
N ASP A 300 9.52 13.15 -19.44
CA ASP A 300 10.58 14.13 -19.58
C ASP A 300 10.84 14.89 -18.26
N GLY A 301 12.12 14.99 -17.89
CA GLY A 301 12.53 15.65 -16.65
C GLY A 301 12.18 14.90 -15.36
N GLY A 302 11.55 13.72 -15.46
CA GLY A 302 11.27 12.82 -14.33
C GLY A 302 12.54 12.15 -13.78
N PRO A 303 12.44 11.44 -12.64
CA PRO A 303 13.57 10.71 -12.06
C PRO A 303 14.19 9.68 -13.02
N ALA A 304 13.36 8.90 -13.72
CA ALA A 304 13.80 7.91 -14.69
C ALA A 304 14.58 8.54 -15.85
N ALA A 305 14.06 9.67 -16.42
CA ALA A 305 14.75 10.41 -17.48
C ALA A 305 16.10 10.96 -17.00
N LYS A 306 16.15 11.49 -15.75
CA LYS A 306 17.39 12.00 -15.14
C LYS A 306 18.40 10.89 -14.85
N ALA A 307 17.94 9.69 -14.55
CA ALA A 307 18.78 8.50 -14.38
C ALA A 307 19.31 7.95 -15.70
N GLY A 308 18.74 8.34 -16.85
CA GLY A 308 19.17 7.86 -18.16
C GLY A 308 18.29 6.78 -18.78
N LEU A 309 17.24 6.32 -18.07
CA LEU A 309 16.31 5.31 -18.56
C LEU A 309 15.59 5.75 -19.84
N LYS A 310 15.39 4.80 -20.75
CA LYS A 310 14.70 5.01 -22.04
C LYS A 310 13.64 3.96 -22.28
N ALA A 311 12.64 4.30 -23.08
CA ALA A 311 11.66 3.33 -23.56
C ALA A 311 12.33 2.23 -24.39
N GLY A 312 11.92 0.98 -24.19
CA GLY A 312 12.50 -0.20 -24.81
C GLY A 312 13.56 -0.91 -23.97
N GLU A 313 14.07 -0.30 -22.93
CA GLU A 313 15.01 -0.92 -21.98
C GLU A 313 14.29 -1.81 -20.97
N VAL A 314 15.00 -2.76 -20.37
CA VAL A 314 14.46 -3.65 -19.33
C VAL A 314 15.24 -3.48 -18.03
N VAL A 315 14.55 -3.14 -16.95
CA VAL A 315 15.12 -3.17 -15.60
C VAL A 315 15.17 -4.61 -15.12
N THR A 316 16.37 -5.18 -14.94
CA THR A 316 16.60 -6.58 -14.56
C THR A 316 16.95 -6.77 -13.08
N ALA A 317 17.47 -5.70 -12.41
CA ALA A 317 17.74 -5.72 -10.97
C ALA A 317 17.68 -4.32 -10.36
N ILE A 318 17.48 -4.24 -9.05
CA ILE A 318 17.61 -3.04 -8.23
C ILE A 318 18.47 -3.36 -7.00
N ASN A 319 19.53 -2.57 -6.76
CA ASN A 319 20.50 -2.82 -5.68
C ASN A 319 21.01 -4.27 -5.67
N ASN A 320 21.30 -4.83 -6.84
CA ASN A 320 21.70 -6.22 -7.09
C ASN A 320 20.63 -7.28 -6.75
N ILE A 321 19.40 -6.89 -6.42
CA ILE A 321 18.29 -7.81 -6.20
C ILE A 321 17.54 -7.97 -7.52
N PRO A 322 17.36 -9.21 -8.04
CA PRO A 322 16.65 -9.43 -9.28
C PRO A 322 15.23 -8.87 -9.28
N VAL A 323 14.82 -8.31 -10.40
CA VAL A 323 13.48 -7.86 -10.70
C VAL A 323 12.82 -8.86 -11.64
N GLU A 324 11.83 -9.59 -11.16
CA GLU A 324 11.14 -10.60 -11.96
C GLU A 324 10.02 -10.00 -12.83
N HIS A 325 9.42 -8.88 -12.37
CA HIS A 325 8.33 -8.17 -13.06
C HIS A 325 8.14 -6.75 -12.47
N PRO A 326 7.33 -5.87 -13.09
CA PRO A 326 7.13 -4.48 -12.65
C PRO A 326 6.69 -4.32 -11.18
N ASP A 327 5.85 -5.22 -10.66
CA ASP A 327 5.39 -5.12 -9.27
C ASP A 327 6.53 -5.33 -8.27
N ALA A 328 7.44 -6.26 -8.58
CA ALA A 328 8.65 -6.46 -7.79
C ALA A 328 9.53 -5.20 -7.79
N LEU A 329 9.66 -4.52 -8.94
CA LEU A 329 10.35 -3.24 -9.02
C LEU A 329 9.66 -2.19 -8.16
N GLY A 330 8.33 -2.02 -8.30
CA GLY A 330 7.53 -1.07 -7.51
C GLY A 330 7.67 -1.30 -6.01
N TYR A 331 7.60 -2.56 -5.56
CA TYR A 331 7.81 -2.95 -4.17
C TYR A 331 9.21 -2.56 -3.67
N ARG A 332 10.27 -2.89 -4.43
CA ARG A 332 11.66 -2.58 -4.06
C ARG A 332 11.93 -1.09 -3.98
N LEU A 333 11.38 -0.32 -4.90
CA LEU A 333 11.47 1.14 -4.87
C LEU A 333 10.74 1.71 -3.65
N THR A 334 9.52 1.22 -3.37
CA THR A 334 8.73 1.67 -2.22
C THR A 334 9.44 1.34 -0.91
N THR A 335 9.99 0.13 -0.77
CA THR A 335 10.70 -0.29 0.46
C THR A 335 12.07 0.35 0.63
N ALA A 336 12.69 0.83 -0.44
CA ALA A 336 13.89 1.67 -0.34
C ALA A 336 13.58 3.04 0.29
N GLY A 337 12.36 3.56 0.09
CA GLY A 337 11.88 4.79 0.71
C GLY A 337 12.27 6.06 -0.05
N LEU A 338 11.56 7.15 0.26
CA LEU A 338 11.83 8.47 -0.31
C LEU A 338 13.21 8.99 0.13
N GLY A 339 13.91 9.65 -0.78
CA GLY A 339 15.26 10.18 -0.56
C GLY A 339 16.38 9.16 -0.74
N ALA A 340 16.08 7.87 -0.82
CA ALA A 340 17.09 6.86 -1.10
C ALA A 340 17.62 6.98 -2.55
N THR A 341 18.88 6.63 -2.73
CA THR A 341 19.48 6.44 -4.05
C THR A 341 19.60 4.95 -4.31
N VAL A 342 19.04 4.48 -5.42
CA VAL A 342 19.04 3.07 -5.84
C VAL A 342 19.85 2.89 -7.12
N ALA A 343 20.50 1.74 -7.24
CA ALA A 343 21.19 1.32 -8.46
C ALA A 343 20.25 0.39 -9.23
N LEU A 344 19.89 0.76 -10.45
CA LEU A 344 19.12 -0.06 -11.38
C LEU A 344 20.08 -0.76 -12.34
N THR A 345 19.97 -2.08 -12.48
CA THR A 345 20.61 -2.80 -13.57
C THR A 345 19.65 -2.83 -14.75
N VAL A 346 20.10 -2.29 -15.86
CA VAL A 346 19.28 -2.06 -17.07
C VAL A 346 19.89 -2.81 -18.22
N LEU A 347 19.07 -3.55 -18.95
CA LEU A 347 19.45 -4.21 -20.21
C LEU A 347 19.00 -3.34 -21.40
N ASP A 348 19.94 -2.95 -22.24
CA ASP A 348 19.73 -2.27 -23.52
C ASP A 348 20.45 -3.01 -24.64
N ASN A 349 19.71 -3.48 -25.65
CA ASN A 349 20.28 -4.18 -26.83
C ASN A 349 21.27 -5.29 -26.47
N GLY A 350 20.93 -6.13 -25.46
CA GLY A 350 21.76 -7.26 -25.03
C GLY A 350 22.95 -6.87 -24.14
N LYS A 351 23.10 -5.62 -23.73
CA LYS A 351 24.14 -5.14 -22.82
C LYS A 351 23.58 -4.62 -21.54
N GLU A 352 24.08 -5.14 -20.42
CA GLU A 352 23.73 -4.61 -19.10
C GLU A 352 24.59 -3.40 -18.74
N HIS A 353 23.97 -2.41 -18.14
CA HIS A 353 24.61 -1.25 -17.52
C HIS A 353 23.88 -0.86 -16.24
N GLN A 354 24.47 0.02 -15.45
CA GLN A 354 23.86 0.50 -14.21
C GLN A 354 23.48 1.97 -14.32
N GLU A 355 22.27 2.27 -13.86
CA GLU A 355 21.76 3.62 -13.72
C GLU A 355 21.50 3.92 -12.24
N SER A 356 21.80 5.13 -11.81
CA SER A 356 21.57 5.57 -10.42
C SER A 356 20.39 6.53 -10.36
N MET A 357 19.40 6.20 -9.53
CA MET A 357 18.18 7.00 -9.41
C MET A 357 17.94 7.39 -7.96
N THR A 358 17.73 8.68 -7.70
CA THR A 358 17.29 9.17 -6.39
C THR A 358 15.77 9.20 -6.34
N LEU A 359 15.20 8.54 -5.33
CA LEU A 359 13.77 8.40 -5.15
C LEU A 359 13.17 9.67 -4.55
N ALA A 360 12.15 10.21 -5.19
CA ALA A 360 11.44 11.41 -4.74
C ALA A 360 9.93 11.20 -4.82
N ALA A 361 9.17 11.99 -4.08
CA ALA A 361 7.72 12.04 -4.24
C ALA A 361 7.34 12.59 -5.61
N ALA A 362 6.12 12.28 -6.06
CA ALA A 362 5.59 12.82 -7.30
C ALA A 362 5.61 14.36 -7.28
N PRO A 363 6.13 15.03 -8.32
CA PRO A 363 6.22 16.49 -8.35
C PRO A 363 4.85 17.11 -8.63
N GLU A 364 4.60 18.26 -8.03
CA GLU A 364 3.49 19.14 -8.40
C GLU A 364 3.96 20.11 -9.52
N SER A 365 4.22 19.55 -10.70
CA SER A 365 4.74 20.29 -11.85
C SER A 365 3.76 21.32 -12.41
N THR A 366 2.46 21.10 -12.21
CA THR A 366 1.37 22.03 -12.50
C THR A 366 0.71 22.41 -11.19
N PRO A 367 0.59 23.69 -10.84
CA PRO A 367 -0.12 24.10 -9.62
C PRO A 367 -1.54 23.50 -9.60
N ARG A 368 -1.92 22.90 -8.48
CA ARG A 368 -3.22 22.23 -8.31
C ARG A 368 -4.41 23.12 -8.64
N ASN A 369 -4.34 24.37 -8.20
CA ASN A 369 -5.37 25.41 -8.45
C ASN A 369 -6.80 24.85 -8.24
N GLU A 370 -7.00 24.23 -7.08
CA GLU A 370 -8.29 23.62 -6.70
C GLU A 370 -9.41 24.65 -6.70
N LYS A 371 -10.55 24.31 -7.30
CA LYS A 371 -11.70 25.17 -7.40
C LYS A 371 -13.02 24.44 -7.18
N LEU A 372 -13.87 25.00 -6.35
CA LEU A 372 -15.27 24.63 -6.28
C LEU A 372 -16.04 25.36 -7.38
N ILE A 373 -16.54 24.64 -8.36
CA ILE A 373 -17.35 25.21 -9.45
C ILE A 373 -18.74 25.54 -8.91
N GLN A 374 -19.19 26.77 -9.16
CA GLN A 374 -20.47 27.29 -8.74
C GLN A 374 -21.26 27.86 -9.94
N GLY A 375 -22.54 28.14 -9.71
CA GLY A 375 -23.41 28.77 -10.71
C GLY A 375 -24.37 27.78 -11.38
N ASN A 376 -25.07 28.25 -12.44
CA ASN A 376 -26.03 27.43 -13.18
C ASN A 376 -25.33 26.71 -14.35
N ASN A 377 -24.61 25.67 -14.05
CA ASN A 377 -23.87 24.86 -15.05
C ASN A 377 -23.77 23.39 -14.58
N PRO A 378 -23.44 22.45 -15.48
CA PRO A 378 -23.39 21.01 -15.15
C PRO A 378 -22.38 20.64 -14.07
N PHE A 379 -21.29 21.41 -13.88
CA PHE A 379 -20.25 21.13 -12.88
C PHE A 379 -20.51 21.79 -11.55
N SER A 380 -21.66 22.44 -11.35
CA SER A 380 -21.96 23.13 -10.07
C SER A 380 -21.95 22.14 -8.90
N GLY A 381 -21.10 22.42 -7.91
CA GLY A 381 -20.85 21.58 -6.75
C GLY A 381 -19.70 20.57 -6.92
N ALA A 382 -19.03 20.57 -8.08
CA ALA A 382 -17.79 19.82 -8.27
C ALA A 382 -16.59 20.62 -7.77
N THR A 383 -15.71 19.99 -7.00
CA THR A 383 -14.35 20.46 -6.73
C THR A 383 -13.44 19.86 -7.79
N VAL A 384 -12.72 20.72 -8.48
CA VAL A 384 -11.84 20.36 -9.60
C VAL A 384 -10.42 20.83 -9.36
N ALA A 385 -9.44 20.10 -9.90
CA ALA A 385 -8.03 20.46 -9.81
C ALA A 385 -7.30 20.26 -11.14
N ASN A 386 -6.20 21.01 -11.33
CA ASN A 386 -5.26 20.72 -12.40
C ASN A 386 -4.51 19.43 -12.09
N LEU A 387 -4.39 18.55 -13.08
CA LEU A 387 -3.58 17.35 -12.98
C LEU A 387 -2.09 17.69 -13.03
N SER A 388 -1.36 17.13 -12.11
CA SER A 388 0.10 17.02 -12.06
C SER A 388 0.42 15.57 -11.70
N PRO A 389 1.66 15.08 -11.81
CA PRO A 389 2.04 13.76 -11.31
C PRO A 389 1.63 13.53 -9.85
N ARG A 390 1.69 14.57 -9.00
CA ARG A 390 1.25 14.54 -7.60
C ARG A 390 -0.25 14.28 -7.47
N VAL A 391 -1.07 15.07 -8.15
CA VAL A 391 -2.54 14.93 -8.12
C VAL A 391 -2.98 13.60 -8.75
N ALA A 392 -2.31 13.18 -9.83
CA ALA A 392 -2.57 11.88 -10.45
C ALA A 392 -2.27 10.73 -9.48
N ASP A 393 -1.14 10.76 -8.76
CA ASP A 393 -0.79 9.74 -7.77
C ASP A 393 -1.80 9.69 -6.61
N GLU A 394 -2.20 10.84 -6.06
CA GLU A 394 -3.20 10.93 -4.99
C GLU A 394 -4.57 10.37 -5.41
N LEU A 395 -4.95 10.56 -6.66
CA LEU A 395 -6.22 10.08 -7.23
C LEU A 395 -6.12 8.69 -7.88
N HIS A 396 -4.95 8.03 -7.82
CA HIS A 396 -4.71 6.72 -8.44
C HIS A 396 -4.96 6.73 -9.96
N LEU A 397 -4.56 7.81 -10.61
CA LEU A 397 -4.58 7.96 -12.05
C LEU A 397 -3.18 7.66 -12.63
N PRO A 398 -3.06 7.32 -13.92
CA PRO A 398 -1.77 7.21 -14.59
C PRO A 398 -0.96 8.50 -14.43
N ALA A 399 0.33 8.38 -14.10
CA ALA A 399 1.20 9.50 -13.74
C ALA A 399 1.41 10.53 -14.87
N ASP A 400 1.09 10.16 -16.11
CA ASP A 400 1.17 10.99 -17.31
C ASP A 400 -0.17 11.62 -17.70
N THR A 401 -1.21 11.46 -16.86
CA THR A 401 -2.52 12.06 -17.09
C THR A 401 -2.45 13.58 -16.90
N ASN A 402 -3.00 14.32 -17.85
CA ASN A 402 -2.99 15.77 -17.87
C ASN A 402 -4.39 16.35 -18.01
N GLY A 403 -4.59 17.60 -17.63
CA GLY A 403 -5.85 18.32 -17.78
C GLY A 403 -6.47 18.69 -16.44
N VAL A 404 -7.79 18.61 -16.35
CA VAL A 404 -8.56 18.96 -15.15
C VAL A 404 -9.34 17.75 -14.68
N VAL A 405 -9.20 17.41 -13.43
CA VAL A 405 -9.89 16.28 -12.80
C VAL A 405 -10.97 16.77 -11.82
N VAL A 406 -12.07 16.02 -11.74
CA VAL A 406 -13.05 16.16 -10.65
C VAL A 406 -12.49 15.41 -9.44
N GLU A 407 -12.14 16.15 -8.38
CA GLU A 407 -11.64 15.54 -7.13
C GLU A 407 -12.76 15.10 -6.21
N ASN A 408 -13.78 15.93 -6.09
CA ASN A 408 -14.90 15.66 -5.18
C ASN A 408 -16.19 16.28 -5.70
N LEU A 409 -17.33 15.78 -5.21
CA LEU A 409 -18.66 16.29 -5.51
C LEU A 409 -19.39 16.59 -4.20
N LYS A 410 -20.02 17.75 -4.14
CA LYS A 410 -20.93 18.06 -3.04
C LYS A 410 -22.20 17.21 -3.17
N ALA A 411 -22.63 16.57 -2.08
CA ALA A 411 -23.85 15.78 -2.06
C ALA A 411 -25.06 16.60 -2.55
N ASP A 412 -25.94 15.97 -3.31
CA ASP A 412 -27.13 16.57 -3.93
C ASP A 412 -26.83 17.75 -4.88
N SER A 413 -25.59 17.89 -5.32
CA SER A 413 -25.22 18.93 -6.27
C SER A 413 -25.72 18.65 -7.69
N PRO A 414 -25.82 19.67 -8.56
CA PRO A 414 -26.10 19.45 -9.99
C PRO A 414 -25.10 18.49 -10.63
N ALA A 415 -23.81 18.61 -10.35
CA ALA A 415 -22.77 17.75 -10.90
C ALA A 415 -22.99 16.27 -10.52
N GLU A 416 -23.28 15.98 -9.26
CA GLU A 416 -23.56 14.62 -8.81
C GLU A 416 -24.84 14.05 -9.45
N ARG A 417 -25.93 14.84 -9.47
CA ARG A 417 -27.21 14.41 -10.11
C ARG A 417 -27.10 14.16 -11.60
N LEU A 418 -26.20 14.84 -12.29
CA LEU A 418 -25.92 14.65 -13.71
C LEU A 418 -24.96 13.48 -14.00
N GLY A 419 -24.48 12.79 -12.94
CA GLY A 419 -23.71 11.56 -13.05
C GLY A 419 -22.21 11.77 -13.22
N PHE A 420 -21.68 12.95 -12.89
CA PHE A 420 -20.25 13.10 -12.72
C PHE A 420 -19.77 12.30 -11.50
N ALA A 421 -18.51 11.91 -11.52
CA ALA A 421 -17.89 11.14 -10.43
C ALA A 421 -16.48 11.69 -10.13
N PRO A 422 -15.97 11.49 -8.92
CA PRO A 422 -14.55 11.69 -8.66
C PRO A 422 -13.70 10.89 -9.65
N LYS A 423 -12.55 11.46 -10.05
CA LYS A 423 -11.62 10.95 -11.08
C LYS A 423 -12.06 11.18 -12.54
N ASP A 424 -13.22 11.77 -12.81
CA ASP A 424 -13.56 12.21 -14.16
C ASP A 424 -12.58 13.29 -14.64
N ILE A 425 -11.96 13.09 -15.79
CA ILE A 425 -11.09 14.07 -16.42
C ILE A 425 -11.92 14.88 -17.42
N VAL A 426 -12.00 16.18 -17.25
CA VAL A 426 -12.77 17.06 -18.10
C VAL A 426 -11.99 17.36 -19.37
N VAL A 427 -12.42 16.81 -20.50
CA VAL A 427 -11.73 16.95 -21.79
C VAL A 427 -12.17 18.20 -22.55
N SER A 428 -13.49 18.40 -22.67
CA SER A 428 -14.00 19.61 -23.34
C SER A 428 -15.39 20.02 -22.84
N VAL A 429 -15.69 21.31 -22.93
CA VAL A 429 -17.00 21.90 -22.66
C VAL A 429 -17.38 22.81 -23.82
N ASN A 430 -18.51 22.52 -24.46
CA ASN A 430 -19.01 23.23 -25.65
C ASN A 430 -17.98 23.39 -26.77
N GLY A 431 -17.06 22.41 -26.91
CA GLY A 431 -16.00 22.41 -27.90
C GLY A 431 -14.73 23.17 -27.47
N VAL A 432 -14.71 23.78 -26.30
CA VAL A 432 -13.51 24.36 -25.68
C VAL A 432 -12.73 23.25 -24.99
N ALA A 433 -11.49 23.01 -25.37
CA ALA A 433 -10.61 22.06 -24.71
C ALA A 433 -10.24 22.57 -23.29
N ILE A 434 -10.38 21.73 -22.29
CA ILE A 434 -10.13 22.11 -20.90
C ILE A 434 -8.72 21.69 -20.51
N THR A 435 -7.83 22.70 -20.41
CA THR A 435 -6.41 22.52 -20.09
C THR A 435 -6.07 22.96 -18.68
N SER A 436 -6.95 23.72 -18.01
CA SER A 436 -6.77 24.15 -16.62
C SER A 436 -8.12 24.45 -15.96
N THR A 437 -8.13 24.48 -14.63
CA THR A 437 -9.32 24.85 -13.83
C THR A 437 -9.80 26.27 -14.14
N ASP A 438 -8.90 27.19 -14.53
CA ASP A 438 -9.27 28.54 -14.97
C ASP A 438 -10.03 28.51 -16.28
N VAL A 439 -9.57 27.71 -17.25
CA VAL A 439 -10.27 27.52 -18.54
C VAL A 439 -11.63 26.85 -18.33
N LEU A 440 -11.72 25.84 -17.44
CA LEU A 440 -13.00 25.24 -17.10
C LEU A 440 -13.96 26.26 -16.49
N GLN A 441 -13.51 27.03 -15.52
CA GLN A 441 -14.33 28.06 -14.88
C GLN A 441 -14.84 29.09 -15.88
N GLN A 442 -14.02 29.52 -16.83
CA GLN A 442 -14.44 30.39 -17.91
C GLN A 442 -15.44 29.72 -18.88
N ALA A 443 -15.18 28.48 -19.27
CA ALA A 443 -16.02 27.74 -20.21
C ALA A 443 -17.43 27.45 -19.66
N VAL A 444 -17.57 27.37 -18.32
CA VAL A 444 -18.90 27.20 -17.67
C VAL A 444 -19.57 28.51 -17.26
N THR A 445 -18.93 29.65 -17.56
CA THR A 445 -19.54 30.97 -17.35
C THR A 445 -20.51 31.25 -18.48
N GLY A 446 -21.78 31.46 -18.16
CA GLY A 446 -22.83 31.71 -19.15
C GLY A 446 -24.03 30.79 -18.96
N SER A 447 -25.03 30.99 -19.79
CA SER A 447 -26.26 30.20 -19.75
C SER A 447 -26.62 29.78 -21.18
N PRO A 448 -25.86 28.87 -21.81
CA PRO A 448 -26.21 28.37 -23.13
C PRO A 448 -27.51 27.55 -23.07
N SER A 449 -28.19 27.40 -24.22
CA SER A 449 -29.42 26.61 -24.33
C SER A 449 -29.17 25.10 -24.07
N PHE A 450 -27.94 24.66 -24.21
CA PHE A 450 -27.52 23.29 -23.91
C PHE A 450 -26.01 23.26 -23.64
N TRP A 451 -25.57 22.28 -22.86
CA TRP A 451 -24.18 21.97 -22.58
C TRP A 451 -23.77 20.70 -23.31
N ARG A 452 -22.65 20.73 -24.00
CA ARG A 452 -21.96 19.54 -24.53
C ARG A 452 -20.69 19.34 -23.76
N VAL A 453 -20.62 18.28 -22.99
CA VAL A 453 -19.46 17.95 -22.14
C VAL A 453 -18.84 16.65 -22.63
N GLU A 454 -17.53 16.61 -22.71
CA GLU A 454 -16.74 15.40 -22.94
C GLU A 454 -15.83 15.21 -21.74
N ILE A 455 -15.94 14.02 -21.11
CA ILE A 455 -15.07 13.58 -20.02
C ILE A 455 -14.36 12.30 -20.40
N GLU A 456 -13.27 11.99 -19.70
CA GLU A 456 -12.64 10.68 -19.73
C GLU A 456 -12.82 10.04 -18.36
N ARG A 457 -13.31 8.81 -18.30
CA ARG A 457 -13.51 7.99 -17.12
C ARG A 457 -12.97 6.60 -17.42
N ASP A 458 -12.04 6.09 -16.59
CA ASP A 458 -11.42 4.78 -16.76
C ASP A 458 -10.84 4.56 -18.18
N GLY A 459 -10.22 5.60 -18.76
CA GLY A 459 -9.65 5.58 -20.10
C GLY A 459 -10.68 5.65 -21.23
N GLN A 460 -11.97 5.75 -20.93
CA GLN A 460 -13.04 5.84 -21.92
C GLN A 460 -13.58 7.27 -22.05
N ARG A 461 -13.71 7.77 -23.26
CA ARG A 461 -14.32 9.08 -23.52
C ARG A 461 -15.83 8.99 -23.56
N ILE A 462 -16.48 9.77 -22.71
CA ILE A 462 -17.92 9.87 -22.55
C ILE A 462 -18.38 11.26 -22.96
N ARG A 463 -19.35 11.32 -23.88
CA ARG A 463 -19.99 12.58 -24.30
C ARG A 463 -21.40 12.67 -23.72
N GLN A 464 -21.67 13.79 -23.07
CA GLN A 464 -22.95 14.05 -22.45
C GLN A 464 -23.53 15.39 -22.93
N PHE A 465 -24.87 15.45 -22.96
CA PHE A 465 -25.62 16.64 -23.34
C PHE A 465 -26.60 16.99 -22.23
N PHE A 466 -26.56 18.22 -21.76
CA PHE A 466 -27.41 18.72 -20.69
C PHE A 466 -28.18 19.97 -21.17
N ARG A 467 -29.38 20.15 -20.66
CA ARG A 467 -30.21 21.34 -20.88
C ARG A 467 -30.37 22.15 -19.61
#